data_d9487edae185505a4bf560535330ddbe
#
_entry.id   d9487edae185505a4bf560535330ddbe
#
_cell.length_a   1.000
_cell.length_b   1.000
_cell.length_c   1.000
_cell.angle_alpha   90.00
_cell.angle_beta   90.00
_cell.angle_gamma   90.00
#
_symmetry.space_group_name_H-M   'P 1'
#
loop_
_entity.id
_entity.type
_entity.pdbx_description
1 polymer ?
#
loop_
_entity_poly.entity_id
_entity_poly.type
_entity_poly.pdbx_seq_one_letter_code
_entity_poly.pdbx_strand_id
1 'polypeptide(L)'
;MKCFDFDESVQKVLNDSFSDIEPTNWKSWLEISSSEEFEELCLKNSGLSSVNEIFKRATSEITDSRSFSINLEKFLSNYSQSYTPIVCHTSGTTNSKISALKWFFMSKSVIQRNWAPGMQAIFESSGLDSKSSAVIFVPSRVKLDGLQYYEEQPFISLYSSEFSQRVMLSIIKPKAYTFYEYKNSKHLDVISKIFDLDDIMVISAPALTILGWADLEKLTLQIQKSLEDLPNYKNPILENLISMIKKEGIQKASKIIQEKLSEKLSKATIIFSISSLSEQNWNLIRRFMKWEKGKERFTNLYVASEIGPFASSISKGDFEISRQNRLYVFPLTLAAIEHHNKKQLISRASNKTGKLLVSRMDGSEALINIDLGDIISIKENKGLPQIDGKIIRSSFKLKYDLKFSDKFTIPFDYNIYAGDFFSLNDFIINQPRNLINCLKNDCNLEVDALLLLKSNKQSWDLVFPSNIHENCLKEKKIIELISSCLHQEELTQGIINNLINIAFIDDQPVDFLATRSEILNKVREGQAPKGILKKWPLYVIIPKNDENTLI
;
A
#
# COMPACT_ATOMS: atom_id res chain seq x y z
N MET A 1 32.47 -10.65 -12.05
CA MET A 1 31.52 -11.07 -11.00
C MET A 1 30.32 -11.68 -11.74
N LYS A 2 30.11 -13.01 -11.67
CA LYS A 2 28.88 -13.61 -12.18
C LYS A 2 27.77 -13.03 -11.31
N CYS A 3 26.86 -12.25 -11.90
CA CYS A 3 25.60 -11.95 -11.27
C CYS A 3 24.89 -13.29 -11.07
N PHE A 4 24.94 -13.83 -9.87
CA PHE A 4 24.01 -14.88 -9.49
C PHE A 4 22.63 -14.26 -9.68
N ASP A 5 21.77 -14.91 -10.43
CA ASP A 5 20.41 -14.46 -10.61
C ASP A 5 19.75 -14.52 -9.24
N PHE A 6 19.68 -13.37 -8.57
CA PHE A 6 19.08 -13.24 -7.24
C PHE A 6 17.70 -13.90 -7.21
N ASP A 7 16.94 -13.73 -8.28
CA ASP A 7 15.56 -14.19 -8.33
C ASP A 7 15.46 -15.70 -8.41
N GLU A 8 16.32 -16.36 -9.19
CA GLU A 8 16.34 -17.81 -9.30
C GLU A 8 16.80 -18.49 -8.01
N SER A 9 17.92 -18.03 -7.42
CA SER A 9 18.47 -18.63 -6.21
C SER A 9 17.50 -18.52 -5.02
N VAL A 10 16.91 -17.33 -4.83
CA VAL A 10 15.93 -17.09 -3.77
C VAL A 10 14.68 -17.92 -4.01
N GLN A 11 14.14 -17.92 -5.24
CA GLN A 11 12.93 -18.66 -5.54
C GLN A 11 13.12 -20.17 -5.40
N LYS A 12 14.30 -20.70 -5.75
CA LYS A 12 14.62 -22.13 -5.53
C LYS A 12 14.51 -22.51 -4.06
N VAL A 13 15.14 -21.74 -3.16
CA VAL A 13 15.06 -22.02 -1.71
C VAL A 13 13.61 -21.89 -1.21
N LEU A 14 12.85 -20.93 -1.71
CA LEU A 14 11.44 -20.79 -1.35
C LEU A 14 10.59 -21.95 -1.86
N ASN A 15 10.83 -22.43 -3.07
CA ASN A 15 10.16 -23.61 -3.61
C ASN A 15 10.45 -24.85 -2.75
N ASP A 16 11.72 -25.06 -2.37
CA ASP A 16 12.11 -26.18 -1.51
C ASP A 16 11.49 -26.07 -0.11
N SER A 17 11.26 -24.85 0.37
CA SER A 17 10.75 -24.60 1.72
C SER A 17 9.23 -24.55 1.81
N PHE A 18 8.52 -24.07 0.78
CA PHE A 18 7.10 -23.70 0.87
C PHE A 18 6.18 -24.30 -0.20
N SER A 19 6.71 -25.07 -1.15
CA SER A 19 5.88 -25.65 -2.23
C SER A 19 4.89 -26.73 -1.76
N ASP A 20 5.07 -27.23 -0.54
CA ASP A 20 4.20 -28.18 0.13
C ASP A 20 3.12 -27.54 1.01
N ILE A 21 3.12 -26.21 1.09
CA ILE A 21 2.09 -25.50 1.87
C ILE A 21 0.74 -25.56 1.14
N GLU A 22 -0.25 -26.05 1.86
CA GLU A 22 -1.66 -25.96 1.48
C GLU A 22 -2.35 -24.92 2.38
N PRO A 23 -2.69 -23.73 1.86
CA PRO A 23 -3.38 -22.70 2.65
C PRO A 23 -4.71 -23.20 3.18
N THR A 24 -4.89 -23.16 4.49
CA THR A 24 -6.09 -23.69 5.14
C THR A 24 -7.29 -22.76 4.97
N ASN A 25 -8.42 -23.33 4.67
CA ASN A 25 -9.71 -22.64 4.68
C ASN A 25 -9.84 -21.41 3.76
N TRP A 26 -9.00 -21.28 2.70
CA TRP A 26 -9.09 -20.11 1.82
C TRP A 26 -10.44 -20.01 1.06
N LYS A 27 -11.05 -21.16 0.69
CA LYS A 27 -12.37 -21.19 0.08
C LYS A 27 -13.45 -20.79 1.08
N SER A 28 -13.39 -21.33 2.29
CA SER A 28 -14.32 -20.98 3.37
C SER A 28 -14.26 -19.49 3.69
N TRP A 29 -13.08 -18.87 3.63
CA TRP A 29 -12.96 -17.43 3.83
C TRP A 29 -13.73 -16.61 2.78
N LEU A 30 -13.74 -17.04 1.51
CA LEU A 30 -14.53 -16.39 0.46
C LEU A 30 -16.05 -16.58 0.64
N GLU A 31 -16.46 -17.66 1.28
CA GLU A 31 -17.87 -18.02 1.48
C GLU A 31 -18.51 -17.39 2.72
N ILE A 32 -17.70 -16.83 3.62
CA ILE A 32 -18.18 -16.19 4.86
C ILE A 32 -19.17 -15.07 4.55
N SER A 33 -20.27 -15.07 5.25
CA SER A 33 -21.37 -14.12 5.08
C SER A 33 -21.64 -13.25 6.32
N SER A 34 -21.06 -13.62 7.48
CA SER A 34 -21.25 -12.90 8.74
C SER A 34 -19.95 -12.77 9.53
N SER A 35 -19.93 -11.84 10.50
CA SER A 35 -18.79 -11.67 11.40
C SER A 35 -18.63 -12.86 12.35
N GLU A 36 -19.74 -13.51 12.73
CA GLU A 36 -19.76 -14.71 13.55
C GLU A 36 -19.04 -15.87 12.83
N GLU A 37 -19.38 -16.12 11.57
CA GLU A 37 -18.70 -17.14 10.75
C GLU A 37 -17.19 -16.85 10.62
N PHE A 38 -16.82 -15.57 10.51
CA PHE A 38 -15.39 -15.19 10.48
C PHE A 38 -14.71 -15.50 11.83
N GLU A 39 -15.34 -15.18 12.95
CA GLU A 39 -14.78 -15.48 14.28
C GLU A 39 -14.68 -16.99 14.52
N GLU A 40 -15.64 -17.77 14.08
CA GLU A 40 -15.60 -19.24 14.12
C GLU A 40 -14.45 -19.80 13.27
N LEU A 41 -14.24 -19.26 12.07
CA LEU A 41 -13.12 -19.63 11.22
C LEU A 41 -11.77 -19.30 11.90
N CYS A 42 -11.65 -18.12 12.50
CA CYS A 42 -10.47 -17.74 13.27
C CYS A 42 -10.24 -18.69 14.47
N LEU A 43 -11.30 -19.04 15.20
CA LEU A 43 -11.23 -19.97 16.31
C LEU A 43 -10.74 -21.35 15.86
N LYS A 44 -11.34 -21.89 14.82
CA LYS A 44 -10.97 -23.20 14.25
C LYS A 44 -9.50 -23.29 13.85
N ASN A 45 -8.94 -22.19 13.38
CA ASN A 45 -7.56 -22.13 12.87
C ASN A 45 -6.52 -21.71 13.93
N SER A 46 -6.93 -21.04 15.01
CA SER A 46 -6.01 -20.51 16.03
C SER A 46 -5.54 -21.51 17.06
N GLY A 47 -6.23 -22.64 17.19
CA GLY A 47 -5.99 -23.61 18.28
C GLY A 47 -6.48 -23.13 19.66
N LEU A 48 -7.25 -22.04 19.72
CA LEU A 48 -7.88 -21.51 20.93
C LEU A 48 -9.17 -22.27 21.26
N SER A 49 -9.62 -22.22 22.51
CA SER A 49 -10.76 -23.02 22.98
C SER A 49 -12.12 -22.30 22.82
N SER A 50 -12.10 -20.99 22.64
CA SER A 50 -13.35 -20.22 22.52
C SER A 50 -13.16 -18.84 21.85
N VAL A 51 -14.25 -18.32 21.26
CA VAL A 51 -14.30 -16.94 20.74
C VAL A 51 -14.05 -15.92 21.85
N ASN A 52 -14.51 -16.20 23.06
CA ASN A 52 -14.25 -15.31 24.21
C ASN A 52 -12.77 -15.23 24.59
N GLU A 53 -12.02 -16.31 24.41
CA GLU A 53 -10.57 -16.32 24.63
C GLU A 53 -9.87 -15.46 23.57
N ILE A 54 -10.26 -15.58 22.30
CA ILE A 54 -9.79 -14.70 21.21
C ILE A 54 -10.06 -13.23 21.57
N PHE A 55 -11.30 -12.93 21.95
CA PHE A 55 -11.70 -11.58 22.34
C PHE A 55 -10.89 -11.06 23.52
N LYS A 56 -10.73 -11.86 24.57
CA LYS A 56 -9.95 -11.50 25.75
C LYS A 56 -8.52 -11.16 25.39
N ARG A 57 -7.85 -11.99 24.59
CA ARG A 57 -6.47 -11.75 24.16
C ARG A 57 -6.36 -10.48 23.32
N ALA A 58 -7.18 -10.35 22.28
CA ALA A 58 -7.15 -9.20 21.37
C ALA A 58 -7.53 -7.86 22.04
N THR A 59 -8.22 -7.89 23.18
CA THR A 59 -8.69 -6.67 23.84
C THR A 59 -7.96 -6.32 25.15
N SER A 60 -7.19 -7.24 25.73
CA SER A 60 -6.52 -7.03 27.04
C SER A 60 -5.02 -6.76 26.95
N GLU A 61 -4.33 -7.32 25.95
CA GLU A 61 -2.88 -7.22 25.87
C GLU A 61 -2.47 -6.19 24.82
N ILE A 62 -1.45 -5.37 25.10
CA ILE A 62 -0.81 -4.47 24.15
C ILE A 62 0.64 -4.88 24.01
N THR A 63 1.04 -5.04 22.76
CA THR A 63 2.43 -5.31 22.45
C THR A 63 2.95 -4.29 21.42
N ASP A 64 4.04 -3.63 21.72
CA ASP A 64 4.67 -2.69 20.80
C ASP A 64 5.40 -3.47 19.70
N SER A 65 5.12 -3.15 18.43
CA SER A 65 5.83 -3.73 17.29
C SER A 65 7.37 -3.61 17.39
N ARG A 66 7.86 -2.61 18.11
CA ARG A 66 9.29 -2.43 18.38
C ARG A 66 9.89 -3.51 19.27
N SER A 67 9.10 -4.15 20.11
CA SER A 67 9.55 -5.24 21.01
C SER A 67 9.63 -6.61 20.31
N PHE A 68 9.04 -6.74 19.11
CA PHE A 68 9.01 -8.01 18.36
C PHE A 68 10.09 -8.17 17.32
N SER A 69 10.88 -7.12 17.08
CA SER A 69 12.05 -7.31 16.21
C SER A 69 12.95 -8.38 16.82
N ILE A 70 13.14 -9.47 16.08
CA ILE A 70 14.09 -10.50 16.52
C ILE A 70 15.51 -9.92 16.49
N ASN A 71 16.34 -10.34 17.45
CA ASN A 71 17.78 -10.21 17.28
C ASN A 71 18.20 -11.27 16.27
N LEU A 72 18.63 -10.85 15.07
CA LEU A 72 18.89 -11.75 13.94
C LEU A 72 19.95 -12.80 14.26
N GLU A 73 21.06 -12.38 14.85
CA GLU A 73 22.17 -13.29 15.19
C GLU A 73 21.74 -14.34 16.20
N LYS A 74 21.13 -13.91 17.32
CA LYS A 74 20.61 -14.82 18.33
C LYS A 74 19.53 -15.76 17.78
N PHE A 75 18.69 -15.29 16.88
CA PHE A 75 17.67 -16.10 16.23
C PHE A 75 18.31 -17.18 15.36
N LEU A 76 19.27 -16.82 14.50
CA LEU A 76 19.94 -17.76 13.61
C LEU A 76 20.75 -18.79 14.38
N SER A 77 21.47 -18.40 15.44
CA SER A 77 22.23 -19.33 16.29
C SER A 77 21.36 -20.39 16.97
N ASN A 78 20.09 -20.09 17.23
CA ASN A 78 19.16 -21.03 17.89
C ASN A 78 18.17 -21.69 16.93
N TYR A 79 18.29 -21.45 15.61
CA TYR A 79 17.36 -21.99 14.63
C TYR A 79 17.58 -23.47 14.40
N SER A 80 16.57 -24.29 14.67
CA SER A 80 16.66 -25.76 14.64
C SER A 80 15.72 -26.43 13.63
N GLN A 81 15.02 -25.65 12.79
CA GLN A 81 14.10 -26.21 11.80
C GLN A 81 14.86 -26.75 10.57
N SER A 82 14.28 -27.71 9.88
CA SER A 82 14.90 -28.40 8.74
C SER A 82 14.96 -27.60 7.42
N TYR A 83 14.35 -26.42 7.37
CA TYR A 83 14.34 -25.57 6.19
C TYR A 83 15.10 -24.26 6.42
N THR A 84 15.57 -23.63 5.34
CA THR A 84 16.29 -22.36 5.41
C THR A 84 15.41 -21.27 6.02
N PRO A 85 15.84 -20.60 7.11
CA PRO A 85 15.07 -19.55 7.71
C PRO A 85 14.92 -18.35 6.78
N ILE A 86 13.71 -17.79 6.74
CA ILE A 86 13.40 -16.61 5.96
C ILE A 86 12.94 -15.52 6.92
N VAL A 87 13.66 -14.43 6.93
CA VAL A 87 13.38 -13.28 7.77
C VAL A 87 12.92 -12.09 6.92
N CYS A 88 11.83 -11.49 7.34
CA CYS A 88 11.34 -10.26 6.73
C CYS A 88 11.87 -9.06 7.50
N HIS A 89 12.09 -7.97 6.80
CA HIS A 89 12.50 -6.71 7.45
C HIS A 89 11.62 -5.54 7.05
N THR A 90 11.66 -4.48 7.87
CA THR A 90 10.97 -3.23 7.56
C THR A 90 11.64 -2.49 6.41
N SER A 91 10.88 -1.66 5.70
CA SER A 91 11.40 -0.85 4.58
C SER A 91 12.41 0.25 4.99
N GLY A 92 12.72 0.39 6.29
CA GLY A 92 13.56 1.47 6.79
C GLY A 92 12.98 2.87 6.57
N THR A 93 11.66 2.98 6.37
CA THR A 93 10.98 4.26 6.11
C THR A 93 11.08 5.24 7.29
N THR A 94 11.22 4.72 8.50
CA THR A 94 11.40 5.50 9.73
C THR A 94 12.87 5.76 10.07
N ASN A 95 13.79 4.91 9.58
CA ASN A 95 15.24 5.09 9.78
C ASN A 95 15.99 4.42 8.62
N SER A 96 16.88 5.15 7.95
CA SER A 96 17.59 4.69 6.75
C SER A 96 18.81 3.82 7.03
N LYS A 97 19.22 3.67 8.29
CA LYS A 97 20.39 2.88 8.65
C LYS A 97 20.02 1.38 8.66
N ILE A 98 20.85 0.55 8.08
CA ILE A 98 20.67 -0.92 8.09
C ILE A 98 20.56 -1.46 9.52
N SER A 99 21.34 -0.88 10.45
CA SER A 99 21.30 -1.21 11.88
C SER A 99 19.96 -0.92 12.58
N ALA A 100 19.07 -0.17 11.94
CA ALA A 100 17.75 0.18 12.46
C ALA A 100 16.62 -0.61 11.79
N LEU A 101 16.91 -1.55 10.90
CA LEU A 101 15.91 -2.47 10.36
C LEU A 101 15.39 -3.36 11.47
N LYS A 102 14.09 -3.54 11.48
CA LYS A 102 13.44 -4.52 12.34
C LYS A 102 13.27 -5.81 11.57
N TRP A 103 13.53 -6.93 12.21
CA TRP A 103 13.51 -8.25 11.62
C TRP A 103 12.37 -9.07 12.18
N PHE A 104 11.69 -9.80 11.32
CA PHE A 104 10.54 -10.62 11.66
C PHE A 104 10.65 -12.00 11.02
N PHE A 105 10.45 -13.03 11.80
CA PHE A 105 10.38 -14.38 11.31
C PHE A 105 8.93 -14.78 11.02
N MET A 106 8.72 -15.49 9.92
CA MET A 106 7.44 -16.05 9.52
C MET A 106 7.55 -17.57 9.41
N SER A 107 7.06 -18.29 10.40
CA SER A 107 7.04 -19.75 10.36
C SER A 107 6.10 -20.30 9.28
N LYS A 108 6.32 -21.52 8.84
CA LYS A 108 5.41 -22.20 7.90
C LYS A 108 3.98 -22.24 8.41
N SER A 109 3.79 -22.48 9.71
CA SER A 109 2.48 -22.54 10.35
C SER A 109 1.74 -21.21 10.26
N VAL A 110 2.44 -20.09 10.55
CA VAL A 110 1.88 -18.74 10.41
C VAL A 110 1.49 -18.45 8.98
N ILE A 111 2.34 -18.80 8.02
CA ILE A 111 2.04 -18.58 6.60
C ILE A 111 0.80 -19.37 6.19
N GLN A 112 0.78 -20.67 6.47
CA GLN A 112 -0.29 -21.58 6.06
C GLN A 112 -1.65 -21.20 6.64
N ARG A 113 -1.69 -20.79 7.89
CA ARG A 113 -2.95 -20.57 8.62
C ARG A 113 -3.38 -19.11 8.64
N ASN A 114 -2.44 -18.18 8.56
CA ASN A 114 -2.70 -16.75 8.77
C ASN A 114 -2.98 -16.04 7.45
N TRP A 115 -1.96 -15.67 6.70
CA TRP A 115 -2.15 -14.80 5.54
C TRP A 115 -2.23 -15.53 4.20
N ALA A 116 -1.67 -16.73 4.07
CA ALA A 116 -1.69 -17.46 2.80
C ALA A 116 -3.12 -17.80 2.31
N PRO A 117 -4.11 -18.10 3.16
CA PRO A 117 -5.49 -18.30 2.70
C PRO A 117 -6.07 -17.11 1.93
N GLY A 118 -5.88 -15.88 2.44
CA GLY A 118 -6.32 -14.67 1.75
C GLY A 118 -5.52 -14.38 0.48
N MET A 119 -4.21 -14.59 0.51
CA MET A 119 -3.36 -14.47 -0.66
C MET A 119 -3.71 -15.51 -1.73
N GLN A 120 -3.96 -16.75 -1.36
CA GLN A 120 -4.41 -17.80 -2.27
C GLN A 120 -5.71 -17.39 -2.96
N ALA A 121 -6.67 -16.86 -2.21
CA ALA A 121 -7.93 -16.38 -2.79
C ALA A 121 -7.71 -15.29 -3.86
N ILE A 122 -6.77 -14.37 -3.63
CA ILE A 122 -6.42 -13.33 -4.60
C ILE A 122 -5.82 -13.95 -5.88
N PHE A 123 -4.86 -14.84 -5.73
CA PHE A 123 -4.15 -15.44 -6.87
C PHE A 123 -5.06 -16.39 -7.66
N GLU A 124 -5.85 -17.21 -6.99
CA GLU A 124 -6.83 -18.10 -7.64
C GLU A 124 -7.92 -17.33 -8.38
N SER A 125 -8.47 -16.27 -7.76
CA SER A 125 -9.47 -15.41 -8.42
C SER A 125 -8.88 -14.64 -9.60
N SER A 126 -7.56 -14.44 -9.65
CA SER A 126 -6.87 -13.85 -10.79
C SER A 126 -6.79 -14.79 -11.99
N GLY A 127 -6.96 -16.10 -11.78
CA GLY A 127 -6.78 -17.14 -12.79
C GLY A 127 -5.31 -17.50 -13.02
N LEU A 128 -4.40 -17.12 -12.11
CA LEU A 128 -3.00 -17.53 -12.18
C LEU A 128 -2.90 -19.03 -11.87
N ASP A 129 -2.28 -19.78 -12.77
CA ASP A 129 -2.08 -21.23 -12.68
C ASP A 129 -0.72 -21.65 -13.27
N SER A 130 -0.48 -22.95 -13.35
CA SER A 130 0.76 -23.51 -13.91
C SER A 130 0.95 -23.31 -15.42
N LYS A 131 -0.04 -22.76 -16.14
CA LYS A 131 0.01 -22.47 -17.58
C LYS A 131 0.20 -21.00 -17.89
N SER A 132 -0.01 -20.15 -16.91
CA SER A 132 -0.01 -18.69 -17.03
C SER A 132 1.21 -18.05 -16.40
N SER A 133 1.35 -16.73 -16.57
CA SER A 133 2.52 -15.97 -16.15
C SER A 133 2.18 -14.83 -15.19
N ALA A 134 3.17 -14.39 -14.40
CA ALA A 134 3.07 -13.27 -13.48
C ALA A 134 4.19 -12.24 -13.68
N VAL A 135 3.86 -10.96 -13.52
CA VAL A 135 4.80 -9.84 -13.51
C VAL A 135 4.74 -9.17 -12.14
N ILE A 136 5.87 -9.09 -11.45
CA ILE A 136 5.92 -8.63 -10.07
C ILE A 136 6.95 -7.51 -9.92
N PHE A 137 6.48 -6.36 -9.44
CA PHE A 137 7.34 -5.27 -9.05
C PHE A 137 7.55 -5.29 -7.55
N VAL A 138 8.81 -5.17 -7.15
CA VAL A 138 9.23 -5.20 -5.75
C VAL A 138 9.91 -3.90 -5.34
N PRO A 139 9.92 -3.54 -4.05
CA PRO A 139 10.71 -2.42 -3.56
C PRO A 139 12.19 -2.60 -3.88
N SER A 140 12.92 -1.50 -3.99
CA SER A 140 14.38 -1.59 -4.15
C SER A 140 15.01 -2.34 -3.01
N ARG A 141 15.74 -3.39 -3.35
CA ARG A 141 16.41 -4.27 -2.41
C ARG A 141 17.53 -3.55 -1.68
N VAL A 142 17.80 -3.95 -0.47
CA VAL A 142 18.96 -3.50 0.30
C VAL A 142 20.11 -4.51 0.17
N LYS A 143 21.33 -4.13 0.54
CA LYS A 143 22.50 -5.00 0.42
C LYS A 143 22.36 -6.35 1.13
N LEU A 144 21.51 -6.41 2.17
CA LEU A 144 21.27 -7.62 2.95
C LEU A 144 20.18 -8.51 2.35
N ASP A 145 19.49 -8.10 1.29
CA ASP A 145 18.45 -8.92 0.67
C ASP A 145 19.05 -10.07 -0.13
N GLY A 146 18.32 -11.17 -0.16
CA GLY A 146 18.68 -12.38 -0.86
C GLY A 146 19.18 -13.49 0.04
N LEU A 147 19.85 -14.46 -0.55
CA LEU A 147 20.49 -15.56 0.16
C LEU A 147 21.76 -15.05 0.85
N GLN A 148 21.79 -15.18 2.16
CA GLN A 148 22.87 -14.74 3.05
C GLN A 148 23.37 -15.94 3.86
N TYR A 149 24.51 -15.76 4.54
CA TYR A 149 25.09 -16.78 5.41
C TYR A 149 25.46 -16.17 6.77
N TYR A 150 25.11 -16.88 7.83
CA TYR A 150 25.53 -16.63 9.20
C TYR A 150 26.21 -17.89 9.73
N GLU A 151 27.52 -17.82 10.04
CA GLU A 151 28.32 -18.97 10.50
C GLU A 151 28.08 -20.24 9.65
N GLU A 152 28.16 -20.12 8.33
CA GLU A 152 27.90 -21.19 7.35
C GLU A 152 26.43 -21.62 7.18
N GLN A 153 25.51 -21.13 8.02
CA GLN A 153 24.08 -21.40 7.87
C GLN A 153 23.44 -20.44 6.87
N PRO A 154 22.78 -20.93 5.83
CA PRO A 154 22.08 -20.09 4.89
C PRO A 154 20.80 -19.53 5.51
N PHE A 155 20.50 -18.28 5.22
CA PHE A 155 19.19 -17.68 5.47
C PHE A 155 18.80 -16.72 4.34
N ILE A 156 17.51 -16.43 4.21
CA ILE A 156 17.00 -15.46 3.24
C ILE A 156 16.46 -14.23 3.98
N SER A 157 16.85 -13.07 3.49
CA SER A 157 16.33 -11.78 3.93
C SER A 157 15.55 -11.13 2.79
N LEU A 158 14.30 -10.72 3.04
CA LEU A 158 13.41 -10.11 2.06
C LEU A 158 12.47 -9.09 2.69
N TYR A 159 11.96 -8.18 1.86
CA TYR A 159 10.75 -7.43 2.22
C TYR A 159 9.55 -8.36 2.32
N SER A 160 8.66 -8.10 3.28
CA SER A 160 7.45 -8.92 3.47
C SER A 160 6.54 -8.93 2.24
N SER A 161 6.47 -7.83 1.49
CA SER A 161 5.69 -7.75 0.25
C SER A 161 6.29 -8.59 -0.89
N GLU A 162 7.61 -8.69 -0.99
CA GLU A 162 8.27 -9.60 -1.94
C GLU A 162 8.12 -11.05 -1.48
N PHE A 163 8.38 -11.29 -0.20
CA PHE A 163 8.29 -12.62 0.40
C PHE A 163 6.91 -13.26 0.19
N SER A 164 5.84 -12.53 0.50
CA SER A 164 4.48 -13.05 0.36
C SER A 164 4.14 -13.47 -1.08
N GLN A 165 4.58 -12.70 -2.07
CA GLN A 165 4.34 -13.03 -3.46
C GLN A 165 5.17 -14.22 -3.93
N ARG A 166 6.44 -14.30 -3.51
CA ARG A 166 7.31 -15.44 -3.83
C ARG A 166 6.80 -16.76 -3.24
N VAL A 167 6.27 -16.73 -2.02
CA VAL A 167 5.63 -17.92 -1.42
C VAL A 167 4.42 -18.35 -2.25
N MET A 168 3.58 -17.40 -2.72
CA MET A 168 2.46 -17.75 -3.59
C MET A 168 2.91 -18.36 -4.91
N LEU A 169 4.00 -17.86 -5.50
CA LEU A 169 4.59 -18.48 -6.70
C LEU A 169 5.10 -19.90 -6.42
N SER A 170 5.62 -20.16 -5.23
CA SER A 170 6.04 -21.51 -4.82
C SER A 170 4.87 -22.49 -4.69
N ILE A 171 3.71 -22.00 -4.26
CA ILE A 171 2.46 -22.78 -4.13
C ILE A 171 1.82 -23.03 -5.50
N ILE A 172 1.64 -21.97 -6.31
CA ILE A 172 0.89 -22.02 -7.58
C ILE A 172 1.74 -22.58 -8.71
N LYS A 173 3.04 -22.34 -8.70
CA LYS A 173 4.01 -22.78 -9.72
C LYS A 173 3.62 -22.35 -11.13
N PRO A 174 3.49 -21.02 -11.40
CA PRO A 174 3.12 -20.54 -12.72
C PRO A 174 4.18 -20.94 -13.77
N LYS A 175 3.78 -20.95 -15.06
CA LYS A 175 4.65 -21.26 -16.20
C LYS A 175 5.88 -20.35 -16.24
N ALA A 176 5.69 -19.06 -15.99
CA ALA A 176 6.75 -18.08 -15.96
C ALA A 176 6.41 -16.90 -15.03
N TYR A 177 7.43 -16.26 -14.52
CA TYR A 177 7.29 -15.03 -13.76
C TYR A 177 8.53 -14.17 -13.91
N THR A 178 8.39 -12.87 -13.62
CA THR A 178 9.51 -11.94 -13.63
C THR A 178 9.38 -10.94 -12.49
N PHE A 179 10.52 -10.54 -11.90
CA PHE A 179 10.61 -9.56 -10.84
C PHE A 179 11.33 -8.30 -11.32
N TYR A 180 10.82 -7.15 -10.91
CA TYR A 180 11.41 -5.84 -11.19
C TYR A 180 11.47 -4.98 -9.94
N GLU A 181 12.61 -4.33 -9.71
CA GLU A 181 12.72 -3.31 -8.68
C GLU A 181 12.15 -1.97 -9.19
N TYR A 182 11.32 -1.29 -8.40
CA TYR A 182 10.66 -0.03 -8.79
C TYR A 182 11.61 1.06 -9.28
N LYS A 183 12.81 1.16 -8.70
CA LYS A 183 13.74 2.27 -8.97
C LYS A 183 14.75 1.96 -10.06
N ASN A 184 15.04 0.69 -10.30
CA ASN A 184 16.13 0.24 -11.15
C ASN A 184 15.63 -0.31 -12.50
N SER A 185 14.33 -0.42 -12.69
CA SER A 185 13.77 -0.96 -13.93
C SER A 185 13.81 0.07 -15.05
N LYS A 186 14.52 -0.28 -16.12
CA LYS A 186 14.50 0.46 -17.37
C LYS A 186 13.25 0.08 -18.13
N HIS A 187 12.40 1.05 -18.45
CA HIS A 187 11.06 0.78 -19.00
C HIS A 187 11.05 -0.07 -20.26
N LEU A 188 11.96 0.17 -21.22
CA LEU A 188 12.04 -0.67 -22.42
C LEU A 188 12.45 -2.11 -22.14
N ASP A 189 13.33 -2.33 -21.16
CA ASP A 189 13.70 -3.67 -20.72
C ASP A 189 12.50 -4.41 -20.11
N VAL A 190 11.80 -3.76 -19.19
CA VAL A 190 10.56 -4.28 -18.59
C VAL A 190 9.54 -4.63 -19.66
N ILE A 191 9.29 -3.73 -20.61
CA ILE A 191 8.33 -3.92 -21.71
C ILE A 191 8.75 -5.10 -22.59
N SER A 192 10.04 -5.23 -22.91
CA SER A 192 10.53 -6.33 -23.75
C SER A 192 10.29 -7.70 -23.11
N LYS A 193 10.50 -7.81 -21.80
CA LYS A 193 10.24 -9.05 -21.06
C LYS A 193 8.74 -9.33 -20.89
N ILE A 194 7.91 -8.30 -20.69
CA ILE A 194 6.44 -8.45 -20.72
C ILE A 194 5.98 -9.00 -22.06
N PHE A 195 6.59 -8.55 -23.17
CA PHE A 195 6.24 -9.07 -24.51
C PHE A 195 6.70 -10.51 -24.73
N ASP A 196 7.72 -10.96 -24.01
CA ASP A 196 8.22 -12.35 -24.07
C ASP A 196 7.33 -13.33 -23.29
N LEU A 197 6.58 -12.86 -22.29
CA LEU A 197 5.71 -13.70 -21.50
C LEU A 197 4.38 -13.98 -22.22
N ASP A 198 3.87 -15.21 -22.06
CA ASP A 198 2.53 -15.59 -22.51
C ASP A 198 1.55 -15.55 -21.34
N ASP A 199 0.26 -15.36 -21.67
CA ASP A 199 -0.88 -15.46 -20.74
C ASP A 199 -0.61 -14.84 -19.34
N ILE A 200 -0.33 -13.55 -19.33
CA ILE A 200 -0.09 -12.82 -18.08
C ILE A 200 -1.41 -12.65 -17.34
N MET A 201 -1.55 -13.32 -16.19
CA MET A 201 -2.77 -13.30 -15.38
C MET A 201 -2.64 -12.42 -14.13
N VAL A 202 -1.43 -12.13 -13.69
CA VAL A 202 -1.16 -11.25 -12.55
C VAL A 202 -0.09 -10.23 -12.89
N ILE A 203 -0.36 -8.98 -12.54
CA ILE A 203 0.63 -7.91 -12.45
C ILE A 203 0.57 -7.28 -11.06
N SER A 204 1.59 -7.50 -10.27
CA SER A 204 1.75 -6.84 -8.97
C SER A 204 2.67 -5.65 -9.14
N ALA A 205 2.10 -4.45 -9.15
CA ALA A 205 2.84 -3.22 -9.45
C ALA A 205 2.28 -2.01 -8.69
N PRO A 206 3.10 -0.97 -8.46
CA PRO A 206 2.55 0.32 -8.06
C PRO A 206 1.55 0.83 -9.10
N ALA A 207 0.44 1.38 -8.65
CA ALA A 207 -0.56 1.96 -9.55
C ALA A 207 0.05 3.02 -10.49
N LEU A 208 1.06 3.75 -10.03
CA LEU A 208 1.79 4.74 -10.85
C LEU A 208 2.54 4.12 -12.04
N THR A 209 2.98 2.87 -11.95
CA THR A 209 3.60 2.15 -13.08
C THR A 209 2.59 1.92 -14.18
N ILE A 210 1.41 1.40 -13.82
CA ILE A 210 0.33 1.16 -14.79
C ILE A 210 -0.20 2.46 -15.37
N LEU A 211 -0.36 3.50 -14.54
CA LEU A 211 -0.72 4.85 -15.00
C LEU A 211 0.30 5.43 -15.97
N GLY A 212 1.59 5.20 -15.73
CA GLY A 212 2.66 5.63 -16.63
C GLY A 212 2.57 4.97 -18.01
N TRP A 213 2.10 3.72 -18.08
CA TRP A 213 1.87 3.02 -19.36
C TRP A 213 0.55 3.40 -20.00
N ALA A 214 -0.47 3.67 -19.22
CA ALA A 214 -1.78 4.08 -19.70
C ALA A 214 -1.79 5.50 -20.28
N ASP A 215 -0.91 6.36 -19.83
CA ASP A 215 -0.72 7.73 -20.28
C ASP A 215 0.35 7.77 -21.39
N LEU A 216 -0.06 8.04 -22.65
CA LEU A 216 0.83 7.98 -23.80
C LEU A 216 2.01 8.96 -23.71
N GLU A 217 1.79 10.16 -23.16
CA GLU A 217 2.86 11.16 -23.01
C GLU A 217 3.90 10.69 -22.01
N LYS A 218 3.46 10.17 -20.86
CA LYS A 218 4.35 9.62 -19.84
C LYS A 218 5.10 8.40 -20.34
N LEU A 219 4.41 7.50 -21.06
CA LEU A 219 5.05 6.33 -21.68
C LEU A 219 6.14 6.76 -22.67
N THR A 220 5.84 7.76 -23.51
CA THR A 220 6.81 8.28 -24.49
C THR A 220 8.05 8.83 -23.81
N LEU A 221 7.89 9.62 -22.74
CA LEU A 221 9.01 10.13 -21.94
C LEU A 221 9.82 9.02 -21.27
N GLN A 222 9.15 7.98 -20.77
CA GLN A 222 9.81 6.82 -20.16
C GLN A 222 10.62 6.03 -21.19
N ILE A 223 10.07 5.84 -22.39
CA ILE A 223 10.76 5.18 -23.50
C ILE A 223 11.99 6.01 -23.92
N GLN A 224 11.83 7.32 -24.07
CA GLN A 224 12.94 8.21 -24.43
C GLN A 224 14.08 8.11 -23.41
N LYS A 225 13.79 8.20 -22.12
CA LYS A 225 14.81 8.04 -21.06
C LYS A 225 15.48 6.67 -21.10
N SER A 226 14.73 5.62 -21.43
CA SER A 226 15.28 4.27 -21.50
C SER A 226 16.24 4.07 -22.68
N LEU A 227 16.11 4.86 -23.75
CA LEU A 227 17.05 4.83 -24.88
C LEU A 227 18.41 5.43 -24.56
N GLU A 228 18.47 6.35 -23.57
CA GLU A 228 19.72 6.98 -23.13
C GLU A 228 20.59 6.02 -22.29
N ASP A 229 19.98 5.00 -21.70
CA ASP A 229 20.64 4.05 -20.79
C ASP A 229 20.17 2.60 -21.08
N LEU A 230 20.59 2.09 -22.23
CA LEU A 230 20.24 0.73 -22.64
C LEU A 230 21.07 -0.32 -21.89
N PRO A 231 20.49 -1.49 -21.56
CA PRO A 231 21.22 -2.58 -20.94
C PRO A 231 22.23 -3.21 -21.90
N ASN A 232 23.38 -3.63 -21.35
CA ASN A 232 24.49 -4.25 -22.10
C ASN A 232 24.26 -5.76 -22.43
N TYR A 233 23.02 -6.24 -22.48
CA TYR A 233 22.76 -7.63 -22.83
C TYR A 233 21.90 -7.71 -24.11
N LYS A 234 22.07 -8.80 -24.86
CA LYS A 234 21.32 -9.05 -26.07
C LYS A 234 19.96 -9.62 -25.74
N ASN A 235 18.91 -8.88 -26.10
CA ASN A 235 17.53 -9.33 -26.03
C ASN A 235 16.88 -9.05 -27.40
N PRO A 236 16.54 -10.09 -28.19
CA PRO A 236 15.99 -9.91 -29.54
C PRO A 236 14.72 -9.04 -29.57
N ILE A 237 13.86 -9.15 -28.54
CA ILE A 237 12.64 -8.34 -28.46
C ILE A 237 12.98 -6.87 -28.22
N LEU A 238 13.93 -6.59 -27.32
CA LEU A 238 14.42 -5.24 -27.06
C LEU A 238 15.07 -4.63 -28.32
N GLU A 239 15.90 -5.39 -29.04
CA GLU A 239 16.51 -4.96 -30.30
C GLU A 239 15.44 -4.63 -31.36
N ASN A 240 14.39 -5.45 -31.46
CA ASN A 240 13.25 -5.20 -32.34
C ASN A 240 12.49 -3.93 -31.95
N LEU A 241 12.27 -3.68 -30.63
CA LEU A 241 11.64 -2.46 -30.14
C LEU A 241 12.48 -1.21 -30.49
N ILE A 242 13.78 -1.28 -30.28
CA ILE A 242 14.71 -0.19 -30.63
C ILE A 242 14.70 0.08 -32.14
N SER A 243 14.75 -0.98 -32.95
CA SER A 243 14.67 -0.87 -34.42
C SER A 243 13.36 -0.23 -34.86
N MET A 244 12.24 -0.65 -34.28
CA MET A 244 10.93 -0.05 -34.53
C MET A 244 10.90 1.44 -34.16
N ILE A 245 11.44 1.81 -33.00
CA ILE A 245 11.49 3.22 -32.57
C ILE A 245 12.32 4.06 -33.54
N LYS A 246 13.47 3.55 -34.02
CA LYS A 246 14.31 4.22 -35.01
C LYS A 246 13.59 4.40 -36.35
N LYS A 247 12.81 3.42 -36.78
CA LYS A 247 12.10 3.43 -38.07
C LYS A 247 10.86 4.33 -38.04
N GLU A 248 10.02 4.19 -37.05
CA GLU A 248 8.70 4.84 -36.98
C GLU A 248 8.72 6.20 -36.26
N GLY A 249 9.78 6.52 -35.59
CA GLY A 249 9.88 7.66 -34.66
C GLY A 249 9.22 7.37 -33.30
N ILE A 250 9.69 8.07 -32.26
CA ILE A 250 9.36 7.76 -30.87
C ILE A 250 7.86 7.86 -30.57
N GLN A 251 7.16 8.87 -31.08
CA GLN A 251 5.74 9.10 -30.83
C GLN A 251 4.87 7.94 -31.37
N LYS A 252 5.08 7.58 -32.65
CA LYS A 252 4.33 6.50 -33.28
C LYS A 252 4.67 5.15 -32.68
N ALA A 253 5.94 4.91 -32.39
CA ALA A 253 6.40 3.69 -31.74
C ALA A 253 5.81 3.54 -30.32
N SER A 254 5.77 4.62 -29.54
CA SER A 254 5.17 4.60 -28.19
C SER A 254 3.69 4.22 -28.23
N LYS A 255 2.94 4.71 -29.21
CA LYS A 255 1.53 4.32 -29.41
C LYS A 255 1.39 2.83 -29.71
N ILE A 256 2.21 2.30 -30.62
CA ILE A 256 2.23 0.86 -30.96
C ILE A 256 2.58 0.02 -29.73
N ILE A 257 3.59 0.45 -28.95
CA ILE A 257 3.99 -0.22 -27.71
C ILE A 257 2.84 -0.20 -26.70
N GLN A 258 2.18 0.94 -26.51
CA GLN A 258 1.04 1.06 -25.62
C GLN A 258 -0.10 0.11 -25.98
N GLU A 259 -0.46 0.05 -27.25
CA GLU A 259 -1.52 -0.84 -27.75
C GLU A 259 -1.17 -2.32 -27.50
N LYS A 260 0.07 -2.73 -27.80
CA LYS A 260 0.55 -4.09 -27.52
C LYS A 260 0.58 -4.42 -26.03
N LEU A 261 1.03 -3.48 -25.17
CA LEU A 261 0.98 -3.67 -23.72
C LEU A 261 -0.46 -3.83 -23.22
N SER A 262 -1.36 -2.99 -23.69
CA SER A 262 -2.78 -3.06 -23.39
C SER A 262 -3.37 -4.43 -23.74
N GLU A 263 -3.05 -4.97 -24.93
CA GLU A 263 -3.49 -6.30 -25.35
C GLU A 263 -2.93 -7.41 -24.47
N LYS A 264 -1.62 -7.37 -24.22
CA LYS A 264 -0.90 -8.37 -23.41
C LYS A 264 -1.42 -8.43 -21.97
N LEU A 265 -1.77 -7.29 -21.39
CA LEU A 265 -2.18 -7.15 -19.99
C LEU A 265 -3.71 -7.18 -19.77
N SER A 266 -4.52 -7.20 -20.83
CA SER A 266 -5.98 -7.08 -20.74
C SER A 266 -6.66 -8.13 -19.84
N LYS A 267 -6.08 -9.32 -19.72
CA LYS A 267 -6.56 -10.41 -18.88
C LYS A 267 -5.99 -10.38 -17.47
N ALA A 268 -4.96 -9.57 -17.21
CA ALA A 268 -4.27 -9.60 -15.95
C ALA A 268 -5.07 -8.94 -14.83
N THR A 269 -4.95 -9.49 -13.63
CA THR A 269 -5.38 -8.85 -12.38
C THR A 269 -4.25 -7.98 -11.85
N ILE A 270 -4.54 -6.70 -11.58
CA ILE A 270 -3.59 -5.79 -10.95
C ILE A 270 -3.66 -5.95 -9.44
N ILE A 271 -2.55 -6.31 -8.82
CA ILE A 271 -2.37 -6.28 -7.37
C ILE A 271 -1.49 -5.08 -7.03
N PHE A 272 -1.98 -4.19 -6.18
CA PHE A 272 -1.19 -3.04 -5.71
C PHE A 272 -1.34 -2.86 -4.19
N SER A 273 -0.39 -2.18 -3.61
CA SER A 273 -0.41 -1.88 -2.19
C SER A 273 -0.07 -0.41 -2.04
N ILE A 274 -1.02 0.45 -1.94
CA ILE A 274 -0.85 1.88 -1.62
C ILE A 274 -2.19 2.63 -1.83
N SER A 275 -2.15 3.94 -1.62
CA SER A 275 -3.22 4.93 -1.68
C SER A 275 -4.25 4.77 -2.80
N SER A 276 -5.46 5.20 -2.54
CA SER A 276 -6.57 5.25 -3.49
C SER A 276 -6.21 5.98 -4.78
N LEU A 277 -6.77 5.51 -5.88
CA LEU A 277 -6.70 6.19 -7.17
C LEU A 277 -7.87 7.18 -7.30
N SER A 278 -7.64 8.31 -7.95
CA SER A 278 -8.73 9.17 -8.39
C SER A 278 -9.59 8.47 -9.46
N GLU A 279 -10.83 8.88 -9.61
CA GLU A 279 -11.71 8.32 -10.63
C GLU A 279 -11.15 8.50 -12.04
N GLN A 280 -10.53 9.64 -12.33
CA GLN A 280 -9.88 9.90 -13.62
C GLN A 280 -8.74 8.90 -13.88
N ASN A 281 -7.85 8.69 -12.91
CA ASN A 281 -6.76 7.74 -13.02
C ASN A 281 -7.27 6.31 -13.15
N TRP A 282 -8.32 5.99 -12.44
CA TRP A 282 -8.99 4.70 -12.54
C TRP A 282 -9.57 4.46 -13.94
N ASN A 283 -10.28 5.45 -14.49
CA ASN A 283 -10.82 5.39 -15.85
C ASN A 283 -9.72 5.25 -16.91
N LEU A 284 -8.56 5.86 -16.68
CA LEU A 284 -7.39 5.71 -17.56
C LEU A 284 -6.87 4.27 -17.55
N ILE A 285 -6.67 3.69 -16.35
CA ILE A 285 -6.26 2.29 -16.20
C ILE A 285 -7.29 1.35 -16.83
N ARG A 286 -8.58 1.54 -16.55
CA ARG A 286 -9.65 0.70 -17.09
C ARG A 286 -9.64 0.68 -18.61
N ARG A 287 -9.49 1.83 -19.27
CA ARG A 287 -9.39 1.92 -20.74
C ARG A 287 -8.14 1.22 -21.27
N PHE A 288 -7.00 1.44 -20.62
CA PHE A 288 -5.74 0.80 -20.98
C PHE A 288 -5.82 -0.72 -20.84
N MET A 289 -6.38 -1.23 -19.77
CA MET A 289 -6.55 -2.66 -19.50
C MET A 289 -7.71 -3.29 -20.29
N LYS A 290 -8.45 -2.49 -21.09
CA LYS A 290 -9.65 -2.93 -21.84
C LYS A 290 -10.72 -3.60 -20.98
N TRP A 291 -10.83 -3.19 -19.71
CA TRP A 291 -11.84 -3.72 -18.81
C TRP A 291 -13.20 -3.07 -19.03
N GLU A 292 -14.25 -3.87 -18.97
CA GLU A 292 -15.63 -3.38 -18.86
C GLU A 292 -15.88 -2.80 -17.47
N LYS A 293 -16.73 -1.78 -17.41
CA LYS A 293 -17.14 -1.18 -16.12
C LYS A 293 -17.84 -2.23 -15.26
N GLY A 294 -17.38 -2.38 -14.02
CA GLY A 294 -17.89 -3.37 -13.06
C GLY A 294 -17.25 -4.76 -13.20
N LYS A 295 -16.35 -4.96 -14.18
CA LYS A 295 -15.59 -6.21 -14.35
C LYS A 295 -14.08 -5.99 -14.23
N GLU A 296 -13.71 -4.96 -13.51
CA GLU A 296 -12.31 -4.61 -13.27
C GLU A 296 -11.61 -5.67 -12.42
N ARG A 297 -10.42 -6.06 -12.84
CA ARG A 297 -9.59 -7.07 -12.18
C ARG A 297 -8.49 -6.39 -11.36
N PHE A 298 -8.84 -5.97 -10.16
CA PHE A 298 -8.00 -5.09 -9.36
C PHE A 298 -8.08 -5.43 -7.87
N THR A 299 -6.95 -5.48 -7.20
CA THR A 299 -6.89 -5.79 -5.77
C THR A 299 -5.93 -4.85 -5.06
N ASN A 300 -6.42 -4.16 -4.05
CA ASN A 300 -5.60 -3.43 -3.09
C ASN A 300 -5.22 -4.37 -1.94
N LEU A 301 -3.94 -4.43 -1.60
CA LEU A 301 -3.41 -5.33 -0.59
C LEU A 301 -2.79 -4.54 0.57
N TYR A 302 -3.20 -4.86 1.79
CA TYR A 302 -2.59 -4.32 2.99
C TYR A 302 -1.55 -5.30 3.55
N VAL A 303 -0.29 -4.85 3.56
CA VAL A 303 0.86 -5.63 4.01
C VAL A 303 1.62 -4.84 5.07
N ALA A 304 1.94 -5.49 6.17
CA ALA A 304 2.85 -4.96 7.18
C ALA A 304 4.00 -5.94 7.41
N SER A 305 5.20 -5.42 7.64
CA SER A 305 6.40 -6.27 7.81
C SER A 305 6.29 -7.18 9.03
N GLU A 306 5.57 -6.74 10.04
CA GLU A 306 5.36 -7.42 11.30
C GLU A 306 4.47 -8.67 11.17
N ILE A 307 3.58 -8.66 10.19
CA ILE A 307 2.49 -9.65 10.08
C ILE A 307 2.48 -10.33 8.72
N GLY A 308 2.97 -9.67 7.68
CA GLY A 308 2.75 -10.03 6.30
C GLY A 308 1.48 -9.39 5.73
N PRO A 309 0.93 -9.90 4.63
CA PRO A 309 -0.37 -9.47 4.10
C PRO A 309 -1.49 -9.90 5.06
N PHE A 310 -2.43 -9.01 5.33
CA PHE A 310 -3.50 -9.32 6.28
C PHE A 310 -4.90 -8.79 5.90
N ALA A 311 -4.98 -7.95 4.87
CA ALA A 311 -6.27 -7.52 4.34
C ALA A 311 -6.18 -7.15 2.86
N SER A 312 -7.26 -7.30 2.12
CA SER A 312 -7.33 -6.93 0.70
C SER A 312 -8.69 -6.43 0.28
N SER A 313 -8.75 -5.71 -0.85
CA SER A 313 -10.00 -5.28 -1.46
C SER A 313 -10.69 -6.36 -2.29
N ILE A 314 -10.27 -7.61 -2.20
CA ILE A 314 -10.97 -8.70 -2.85
C ILE A 314 -12.40 -8.75 -2.34
N SER A 315 -13.38 -8.61 -3.23
CA SER A 315 -14.79 -8.70 -2.87
C SER A 315 -15.44 -9.88 -3.59
N LYS A 316 -16.53 -10.36 -3.02
CA LYS A 316 -17.34 -11.44 -3.57
C LYS A 316 -18.16 -10.99 -4.80
N GLY A 317 -17.53 -10.35 -5.79
CA GLY A 317 -18.20 -10.17 -7.06
C GLY A 317 -18.12 -8.78 -7.70
N ASP A 318 -18.18 -7.69 -6.97
CA ASP A 318 -18.27 -6.37 -7.59
C ASP A 318 -17.21 -5.42 -7.05
N PHE A 319 -16.23 -5.10 -7.88
CA PHE A 319 -15.30 -4.03 -7.60
C PHE A 319 -15.94 -2.69 -7.99
N GLU A 320 -16.19 -1.84 -7.00
CA GLU A 320 -16.57 -0.45 -7.21
C GLU A 320 -15.40 0.46 -6.86
N ILE A 321 -15.15 1.50 -7.66
CA ILE A 321 -14.09 2.50 -7.38
C ILE A 321 -14.24 3.10 -5.98
N SER A 322 -15.48 3.36 -5.57
CA SER A 322 -15.81 3.87 -4.24
C SER A 322 -15.36 2.94 -3.11
N ARG A 323 -15.11 1.67 -3.41
CA ARG A 323 -14.73 0.62 -2.45
C ARG A 323 -13.27 0.18 -2.55
N GLN A 324 -12.45 0.82 -3.38
CA GLN A 324 -11.03 0.44 -3.52
C GLN A 324 -10.25 0.48 -2.20
N ASN A 325 -10.68 1.26 -1.23
CA ASN A 325 -10.09 1.37 0.11
C ASN A 325 -10.79 0.50 1.14
N ARG A 326 -11.79 -0.28 0.75
CA ARG A 326 -12.45 -1.24 1.63
C ARG A 326 -11.67 -2.55 1.58
N LEU A 327 -11.03 -2.87 2.69
CA LEU A 327 -10.14 -4.02 2.80
C LEU A 327 -10.74 -5.06 3.74
N TYR A 328 -10.91 -6.27 3.25
CA TYR A 328 -11.38 -7.41 4.02
C TYR A 328 -10.21 -8.07 4.74
N VAL A 329 -10.35 -8.30 6.04
CA VAL A 329 -9.30 -8.91 6.88
C VAL A 329 -9.17 -10.40 6.58
N PHE A 330 -7.95 -10.91 6.48
CA PHE A 330 -7.67 -12.32 6.22
C PHE A 330 -7.93 -13.22 7.43
N PRO A 331 -8.17 -14.52 7.22
CA PRO A 331 -8.34 -15.47 8.32
C PRO A 331 -7.14 -15.46 9.26
N LEU A 332 -7.41 -15.67 10.54
CA LEU A 332 -6.41 -15.66 11.64
C LEU A 332 -5.65 -14.34 11.85
N THR A 333 -5.91 -13.33 11.07
CA THR A 333 -5.48 -12.01 11.40
C THR A 333 -6.57 -11.36 12.23
N LEU A 334 -6.43 -11.37 13.53
CA LEU A 334 -7.35 -10.65 14.39
C LEU A 334 -6.97 -9.19 14.39
N ALA A 335 -7.85 -8.37 13.85
CA ALA A 335 -7.70 -6.94 13.86
C ALA A 335 -8.66 -6.34 14.89
N ALA A 336 -8.14 -5.44 15.71
CA ALA A 336 -8.89 -4.66 16.68
C ALA A 336 -8.73 -3.17 16.38
N ILE A 337 -9.74 -2.41 16.77
CA ILE A 337 -9.69 -0.96 16.79
C ILE A 337 -9.61 -0.47 18.24
N GLU A 338 -8.66 0.41 18.53
CA GLU A 338 -8.59 1.12 19.79
C GLU A 338 -9.18 2.51 19.61
N HIS A 339 -10.27 2.78 20.32
CA HIS A 339 -10.98 4.04 20.31
C HIS A 339 -11.26 4.47 21.75
N HIS A 340 -10.81 5.67 22.16
CA HIS A 340 -10.89 6.16 23.53
C HIS A 340 -10.37 5.14 24.59
N ASN A 341 -9.20 4.57 24.35
CA ASN A 341 -8.56 3.54 25.19
C ASN A 341 -9.38 2.24 25.37
N LYS A 342 -10.42 2.05 24.57
CA LYS A 342 -11.18 0.80 24.53
C LYS A 342 -10.87 0.05 23.24
N LYS A 343 -10.53 -1.21 23.37
CA LYS A 343 -10.24 -2.10 22.24
C LYS A 343 -11.46 -2.94 21.91
N GLN A 344 -11.73 -3.07 20.63
CA GLN A 344 -12.83 -3.88 20.12
C GLN A 344 -12.37 -4.57 18.84
N LEU A 345 -12.73 -5.84 18.67
CA LEU A 345 -12.50 -6.54 17.41
C LEU A 345 -13.20 -5.82 16.25
N ILE A 346 -12.53 -5.75 15.11
CA ILE A 346 -13.11 -5.15 13.89
C ILE A 346 -14.41 -5.86 13.50
N SER A 347 -14.48 -7.19 13.65
CA SER A 347 -15.69 -7.98 13.42
C SER A 347 -16.91 -7.53 14.21
N ARG A 348 -16.69 -6.86 15.33
CA ARG A 348 -17.75 -6.38 16.25
C ARG A 348 -17.84 -4.85 16.31
N ALA A 349 -16.98 -4.14 15.59
CA ALA A 349 -16.99 -2.69 15.56
C ALA A 349 -17.91 -2.18 14.45
N SER A 350 -18.56 -1.05 14.68
CA SER A 350 -19.40 -0.37 13.69
C SER A 350 -19.27 1.13 13.84
N ASN A 351 -19.13 1.85 12.73
CA ASN A 351 -19.07 3.32 12.65
C ASN A 351 -18.04 3.92 13.63
N LYS A 352 -16.81 3.40 13.60
CA LYS A 352 -15.70 3.84 14.47
C LYS A 352 -14.46 4.18 13.67
N THR A 353 -13.75 5.19 14.16
CA THR A 353 -12.40 5.52 13.73
C THR A 353 -11.47 5.38 14.93
N GLY A 354 -10.31 4.78 14.74
CA GLY A 354 -9.34 4.59 15.82
C GLY A 354 -8.06 3.91 15.36
N LYS A 355 -7.20 3.64 16.31
CA LYS A 355 -5.92 2.99 16.07
C LYS A 355 -6.11 1.52 15.68
N LEU A 356 -5.47 1.09 14.61
CA LEU A 356 -5.43 -0.30 14.20
C LEU A 356 -4.41 -1.08 15.04
N LEU A 357 -4.89 -2.14 15.66
CA LEU A 357 -4.09 -3.13 16.34
C LEU A 357 -4.31 -4.48 15.64
N VAL A 358 -3.23 -5.15 15.25
CA VAL A 358 -3.32 -6.40 14.52
C VAL A 358 -2.64 -7.51 15.31
N SER A 359 -3.31 -8.65 15.42
CA SER A 359 -2.79 -9.81 16.11
C SER A 359 -2.59 -10.96 15.14
N ARG A 360 -1.43 -11.60 15.26
CA ARG A 360 -1.09 -12.82 14.56
C ARG A 360 -1.24 -14.00 15.54
N MET A 361 -2.28 -14.78 15.33
CA MET A 361 -2.64 -15.87 16.23
C MET A 361 -2.12 -17.19 15.67
N ASP A 362 -0.99 -17.64 16.16
CA ASP A 362 -0.54 -19.01 16.03
C ASP A 362 -0.29 -19.55 17.44
N GLY A 363 -0.72 -20.79 17.73
CA GLY A 363 -0.68 -21.35 19.07
C GLY A 363 0.70 -21.34 19.75
N SER A 364 1.79 -21.33 18.95
CA SER A 364 3.17 -21.27 19.44
C SER A 364 3.81 -19.89 19.36
N GLU A 365 3.28 -18.96 18.54
CA GLU A 365 3.94 -17.69 18.21
C GLU A 365 2.93 -16.52 18.17
N ALA A 366 1.97 -16.50 19.09
CA ALA A 366 0.97 -15.45 19.11
C ALA A 366 1.61 -14.08 19.36
N LEU A 367 1.45 -13.16 18.42
CA LEU A 367 1.76 -11.76 18.55
C LEU A 367 0.46 -10.97 18.64
N ILE A 368 0.22 -10.31 19.77
CA ILE A 368 -1.08 -9.74 20.07
C ILE A 368 -1.01 -8.21 20.08
N ASN A 369 -2.01 -7.58 19.46
CA ASN A 369 -2.21 -6.14 19.42
C ASN A 369 -0.98 -5.35 18.94
N ILE A 370 -0.36 -5.78 17.87
CA ILE A 370 0.75 -5.06 17.26
C ILE A 370 0.23 -3.71 16.74
N ASP A 371 0.76 -2.62 17.25
CA ASP A 371 0.49 -1.26 16.76
C ASP A 371 1.28 -1.02 15.47
N LEU A 372 0.59 -1.02 14.34
CA LEU A 372 1.16 -0.71 13.02
C LEU A 372 1.40 0.79 12.81
N GLY A 373 0.89 1.63 13.71
CA GLY A 373 0.95 3.08 13.60
C GLY A 373 -0.09 3.64 12.61
N ASP A 374 -1.11 2.88 12.26
CA ASP A 374 -2.18 3.29 11.35
C ASP A 374 -3.47 3.58 12.13
N ILE A 375 -4.20 4.59 11.69
CA ILE A 375 -5.57 4.90 12.11
C ILE A 375 -6.49 4.43 10.99
N ILE A 376 -7.56 3.75 11.33
CA ILE A 376 -8.51 3.20 10.37
C ILE A 376 -9.94 3.65 10.68
N SER A 377 -10.79 3.60 9.66
CA SER A 377 -12.24 3.73 9.79
C SER A 377 -12.91 2.39 9.56
N ILE A 378 -13.96 2.13 10.30
CA ILE A 378 -14.81 0.94 10.17
C ILE A 378 -16.25 1.41 10.03
N LYS A 379 -16.88 1.03 8.93
CA LYS A 379 -18.34 1.16 8.74
C LYS A 379 -19.04 -0.06 9.33
N GLU A 380 -20.35 -0.16 9.08
CA GLU A 380 -21.12 -1.33 9.47
C GLU A 380 -20.57 -2.59 8.79
N ASN A 381 -20.17 -3.57 9.60
CA ASN A 381 -19.69 -4.86 9.10
C ASN A 381 -20.85 -5.81 8.87
N LYS A 382 -21.07 -6.17 7.60
CA LYS A 382 -21.92 -7.30 7.21
C LYS A 382 -21.02 -8.32 6.49
N GLY A 383 -20.86 -9.50 7.07
CA GLY A 383 -19.97 -10.53 6.54
C GLY A 383 -18.50 -10.36 6.99
N LEU A 384 -17.54 -10.41 6.07
CA LEU A 384 -16.12 -10.30 6.40
C LEU A 384 -15.79 -8.96 7.08
N PRO A 385 -14.98 -8.95 8.16
CA PRO A 385 -14.52 -7.72 8.79
C PRO A 385 -13.81 -6.81 7.81
N GLN A 386 -14.17 -5.53 7.78
CA GLN A 386 -13.74 -4.56 6.80
C GLN A 386 -13.05 -3.36 7.43
N ILE A 387 -12.03 -2.86 6.73
CA ILE A 387 -11.36 -1.59 6.98
C ILE A 387 -11.68 -0.67 5.82
N ASP A 388 -12.25 0.52 6.07
CA ASP A 388 -12.69 1.44 5.01
C ASP A 388 -11.63 2.44 4.55
N GLY A 389 -10.47 2.42 5.11
CA GLY A 389 -9.35 3.28 4.76
C GLY A 389 -8.40 3.46 5.94
N LYS A 390 -7.29 4.13 5.71
CA LYS A 390 -6.27 4.32 6.75
C LYS A 390 -5.57 5.67 6.68
N ILE A 391 -5.21 6.18 7.85
CA ILE A 391 -4.25 7.26 8.02
C ILE A 391 -2.98 6.67 8.63
N ILE A 392 -1.84 6.89 8.00
CA ILE A 392 -0.56 6.50 8.56
C ILE A 392 -0.19 7.51 9.64
N ARG A 393 -0.03 7.02 10.85
CA ARG A 393 0.43 7.81 11.98
C ARG A 393 1.89 8.19 11.78
N SER A 394 2.20 9.48 11.90
CA SER A 394 3.57 9.93 11.99
C SER A 394 4.13 9.56 13.37
N SER A 395 5.16 8.74 13.40
CA SER A 395 5.83 8.33 14.64
C SER A 395 6.99 9.24 15.03
N PHE A 396 7.18 10.36 14.35
CA PHE A 396 8.33 11.21 14.60
C PHE A 396 8.00 12.50 15.31
N LYS A 397 8.91 12.89 16.18
CA LYS A 397 8.92 14.24 16.76
C LYS A 397 9.64 15.14 15.77
N LEU A 398 8.98 16.21 15.35
CA LEU A 398 9.67 17.30 14.67
C LEU A 398 10.69 17.89 15.64
N LYS A 399 11.94 18.02 15.21
CA LYS A 399 13.01 18.65 16.01
C LYS A 399 13.09 20.16 15.79
N TYR A 400 12.41 20.65 14.77
CA TYR A 400 12.35 22.06 14.36
C TYR A 400 11.08 22.30 13.54
N ASP A 401 10.78 23.54 13.30
CA ASP A 401 9.63 23.94 12.51
C ASP A 401 9.77 23.42 11.07
N LEU A 402 8.68 22.87 10.54
CA LEU A 402 8.61 22.42 9.17
C LEU A 402 7.94 23.49 8.31
N LYS A 403 8.72 24.09 7.43
CA LYS A 403 8.24 25.14 6.52
C LYS A 403 7.62 24.50 5.28
N PHE A 404 6.36 24.77 5.00
CA PHE A 404 5.65 24.33 3.80
C PHE A 404 5.58 25.43 2.73
N SER A 405 5.64 26.67 3.14
CA SER A 405 5.79 27.85 2.28
C SER A 405 6.43 28.98 3.07
N ASP A 406 6.75 30.11 2.43
CA ASP A 406 7.35 31.26 3.14
C ASP A 406 6.44 31.82 4.24
N LYS A 407 5.14 31.59 4.14
CA LYS A 407 4.15 32.09 5.10
C LYS A 407 3.51 30.99 5.95
N PHE A 408 3.72 29.73 5.64
CA PHE A 408 3.13 28.62 6.37
C PHE A 408 4.20 27.69 6.96
N THR A 409 4.35 27.77 8.27
CA THR A 409 5.30 26.97 9.04
C THR A 409 4.54 26.14 10.05
N ILE A 410 4.85 24.83 10.11
CA ILE A 410 4.34 23.95 11.14
C ILE A 410 5.38 23.88 12.24
N PRO A 411 5.07 24.36 13.45
CA PRO A 411 5.96 24.29 14.59
C PRO A 411 6.29 22.85 14.98
N PHE A 412 7.42 22.66 15.66
CA PHE A 412 7.86 21.33 16.12
C PHE A 412 6.93 20.66 17.14
N ASP A 413 5.98 21.40 17.70
CA ASP A 413 4.98 20.93 18.65
C ASP A 413 3.71 20.34 18.02
N TYR A 414 3.69 20.21 16.70
CA TYR A 414 2.63 19.56 15.95
C TYR A 414 3.02 18.14 15.52
N ASN A 415 2.02 17.27 15.43
CA ASN A 415 2.13 15.97 14.79
C ASN A 415 1.53 16.01 13.39
N ILE A 416 2.20 15.38 12.44
CA ILE A 416 1.74 15.24 11.06
C ILE A 416 1.30 13.81 10.84
N TYR A 417 0.07 13.65 10.35
CA TYR A 417 -0.48 12.39 9.89
C TYR A 417 -0.66 12.46 8.39
N ALA A 418 -0.42 11.37 7.68
CA ALA A 418 -0.57 11.31 6.24
C ALA A 418 -1.40 10.09 5.84
N GLY A 419 -2.29 10.24 4.87
CA GLY A 419 -3.15 9.13 4.50
C GLY A 419 -4.01 9.36 3.28
N ASP A 420 -4.94 8.44 3.07
CA ASP A 420 -5.88 8.39 1.96
C ASP A 420 -7.28 8.88 2.33
N PHE A 421 -7.54 9.06 3.60
CA PHE A 421 -8.79 9.56 4.11
C PHE A 421 -8.59 10.18 5.49
N PHE A 422 -9.58 10.94 5.93
CA PHE A 422 -9.69 11.44 7.29
C PHE A 422 -11.15 11.32 7.73
N SER A 423 -11.38 10.85 8.94
CA SER A 423 -12.72 10.72 9.51
C SER A 423 -12.73 11.25 10.93
N LEU A 424 -13.67 12.12 11.19
CA LEU A 424 -14.14 12.49 12.52
C LEU A 424 -15.61 12.07 12.67
N ASN A 425 -16.16 12.23 13.88
CA ASN A 425 -17.53 11.82 14.16
C ASN A 425 -18.56 12.48 13.20
N ASP A 426 -18.29 13.70 12.76
CA ASP A 426 -19.23 14.54 12.03
C ASP A 426 -18.87 14.79 10.57
N PHE A 427 -17.69 14.38 10.10
CA PHE A 427 -17.32 14.48 8.70
C PHE A 427 -16.23 13.53 8.28
N ILE A 428 -16.21 13.21 6.98
CA ILE A 428 -15.21 12.32 6.36
C ILE A 428 -14.65 13.02 5.11
N ILE A 429 -13.32 13.07 5.01
CA ILE A 429 -12.63 13.34 3.75
C ILE A 429 -12.24 11.99 3.16
N ASN A 430 -13.02 11.53 2.21
CA ASN A 430 -12.79 10.31 1.46
C ASN A 430 -12.27 10.67 0.06
N GLN A 431 -11.42 9.84 -0.54
CA GLN A 431 -10.89 10.04 -1.90
C GLN A 431 -10.31 11.45 -2.16
N PRO A 432 -9.38 11.97 -1.33
CA PRO A 432 -8.83 13.31 -1.49
C PRO A 432 -8.16 13.54 -2.85
N ARG A 433 -7.72 12.49 -3.57
CA ARG A 433 -7.20 12.61 -4.94
C ARG A 433 -8.24 13.04 -5.95
N ASN A 434 -9.51 12.72 -5.76
CA ASN A 434 -10.57 13.21 -6.63
C ASN A 434 -10.72 14.74 -6.46
N LEU A 435 -10.70 15.23 -5.22
CA LEU A 435 -10.74 16.68 -4.97
C LEU A 435 -9.52 17.38 -5.58
N ILE A 436 -8.33 16.85 -5.39
CA ILE A 436 -7.10 17.40 -5.99
C ILE A 436 -7.22 17.47 -7.51
N ASN A 437 -7.74 16.44 -8.17
CA ASN A 437 -7.93 16.46 -9.62
C ASN A 437 -9.00 17.46 -10.07
N CYS A 438 -10.10 17.60 -9.33
CA CYS A 438 -11.12 18.59 -9.62
C CYS A 438 -10.56 20.02 -9.47
N LEU A 439 -9.80 20.29 -8.41
CA LEU A 439 -9.12 21.56 -8.22
C LEU A 439 -8.19 21.88 -9.39
N LYS A 440 -7.46 20.90 -9.88
CA LYS A 440 -6.58 21.05 -11.05
C LYS A 440 -7.36 21.32 -12.33
N ASN A 441 -8.41 20.57 -12.60
CA ASN A 441 -9.13 20.63 -13.87
C ASN A 441 -10.08 21.85 -13.94
N ASP A 442 -10.79 22.13 -12.83
CA ASP A 442 -11.86 23.12 -12.82
C ASP A 442 -11.40 24.50 -12.33
N CYS A 443 -10.32 24.54 -11.56
CA CYS A 443 -9.76 25.77 -10.99
C CYS A 443 -8.34 26.07 -11.48
N ASN A 444 -7.75 25.21 -12.33
CA ASN A 444 -6.35 25.29 -12.77
C ASN A 444 -5.37 25.39 -11.59
N LEU A 445 -5.71 24.73 -10.48
CA LEU A 445 -4.94 24.72 -9.26
C LEU A 445 -4.06 23.49 -9.17
N GLU A 446 -2.75 23.67 -9.21
CA GLU A 446 -1.80 22.59 -8.98
C GLU A 446 -1.57 22.40 -7.48
N VAL A 447 -2.24 21.40 -6.90
CA VAL A 447 -2.07 20.97 -5.53
C VAL A 447 -1.69 19.50 -5.53
N ASP A 448 -0.58 19.16 -4.89
CA ASP A 448 -0.13 17.76 -4.79
C ASP A 448 -0.85 16.98 -3.67
N ALA A 449 -1.32 17.68 -2.65
CA ALA A 449 -2.02 17.10 -1.51
C ALA A 449 -2.94 18.14 -0.84
N LEU A 450 -3.95 17.64 -0.13
CA LEU A 450 -4.77 18.45 0.76
C LEU A 450 -4.08 18.58 2.11
N LEU A 451 -4.20 19.76 2.72
CA LEU A 451 -3.71 20.04 4.05
C LEU A 451 -4.88 20.38 4.97
N LEU A 452 -5.05 19.60 6.02
CA LEU A 452 -6.04 19.82 7.06
C LEU A 452 -5.29 20.14 8.37
N LEU A 453 -5.44 21.37 8.85
CA LEU A 453 -4.83 21.86 10.08
C LEU A 453 -5.87 21.98 11.18
N LYS A 454 -5.58 21.45 12.36
CA LYS A 454 -6.42 21.70 13.51
C LYS A 454 -6.13 23.08 14.09
N SER A 455 -7.05 24.02 13.87
CA SER A 455 -6.88 25.43 14.24
C SER A 455 -7.24 25.72 15.71
N ASN A 456 -8.23 25.00 16.24
CA ASN A 456 -8.63 25.09 17.64
C ASN A 456 -9.27 23.79 18.14
N LYS A 457 -9.78 23.74 19.37
CA LYS A 457 -10.35 22.51 19.94
C LYS A 457 -11.52 21.92 19.15
N GLN A 458 -12.23 22.70 18.36
CA GLN A 458 -13.47 22.28 17.71
C GLN A 458 -13.45 22.41 16.19
N SER A 459 -12.51 23.18 15.60
CA SER A 459 -12.49 23.45 14.16
C SER A 459 -11.18 23.05 13.49
N TRP A 460 -11.31 22.80 12.19
CA TRP A 460 -10.24 22.44 11.28
C TRP A 460 -10.16 23.46 10.16
N ASP A 461 -8.98 23.76 9.69
CA ASP A 461 -8.77 24.59 8.50
C ASP A 461 -8.32 23.69 7.35
N LEU A 462 -9.12 23.63 6.29
CA LEU A 462 -8.71 23.07 5.01
C LEU A 462 -7.98 24.18 4.24
N VAL A 463 -6.67 24.02 4.09
CA VAL A 463 -5.77 25.07 3.64
C VAL A 463 -5.55 24.99 2.14
N PHE A 464 -5.73 26.11 1.44
CA PHE A 464 -5.50 26.29 0.01
C PHE A 464 -4.53 27.45 -0.26
N PRO A 465 -3.78 27.42 -1.37
CA PRO A 465 -3.00 28.58 -1.80
C PRO A 465 -3.90 29.70 -2.30
N SER A 466 -3.58 30.96 -2.01
CA SER A 466 -4.41 32.11 -2.34
C SER A 466 -4.16 32.71 -3.73
N ASN A 467 -3.11 32.30 -4.44
CA ASN A 467 -2.85 32.72 -5.82
C ASN A 467 -3.79 32.10 -6.86
N ILE A 468 -4.87 31.53 -6.42
CA ILE A 468 -5.91 30.99 -7.25
C ILE A 468 -6.65 32.16 -7.86
N HIS A 469 -6.79 32.19 -9.21
CA HIS A 469 -7.56 33.18 -9.91
C HIS A 469 -8.83 33.55 -9.11
N GLU A 470 -9.00 34.80 -8.75
CA GLU A 470 -10.08 35.34 -7.89
C GLU A 470 -11.49 34.86 -8.25
N ASN A 471 -11.66 34.29 -9.45
CA ASN A 471 -12.90 33.75 -9.96
C ASN A 471 -13.22 32.31 -9.57
N CYS A 472 -12.26 31.50 -9.14
CA CYS A 472 -12.47 30.05 -8.85
C CYS A 472 -12.77 29.77 -7.37
N LEU A 473 -12.41 30.62 -6.45
CA LEU A 473 -12.40 30.30 -5.03
C LEU A 473 -13.14 31.28 -4.13
N LYS A 474 -14.23 31.86 -4.58
CA LYS A 474 -15.20 32.31 -3.60
C LYS A 474 -15.65 31.07 -2.81
N GLU A 475 -15.67 31.20 -1.49
CA GLU A 475 -16.00 30.14 -0.53
C GLU A 475 -17.20 29.26 -1.00
N LYS A 476 -18.23 29.89 -1.54
CA LYS A 476 -19.40 29.24 -2.12
C LYS A 476 -19.07 28.31 -3.29
N LYS A 477 -18.11 28.69 -4.14
CA LYS A 477 -17.71 27.90 -5.31
C LYS A 477 -16.84 26.69 -4.92
N ILE A 478 -16.04 26.79 -3.85
CA ILE A 478 -15.31 25.64 -3.29
C ILE A 478 -16.29 24.62 -2.71
N ILE A 479 -17.31 25.08 -1.98
CA ILE A 479 -18.33 24.19 -1.42
C ILE A 479 -19.07 23.47 -2.54
N GLU A 480 -19.46 24.20 -3.60
CA GLU A 480 -20.09 23.59 -4.79
C GLU A 480 -19.17 22.60 -5.49
N LEU A 481 -17.88 22.93 -5.64
CA LEU A 481 -16.88 22.04 -6.22
C LEU A 481 -16.67 20.78 -5.36
N ILE A 482 -16.52 20.93 -4.06
CA ILE A 482 -16.39 19.81 -3.12
C ILE A 482 -17.62 18.91 -3.22
N SER A 483 -18.83 19.46 -3.24
CA SER A 483 -20.08 18.71 -3.37
C SER A 483 -20.16 17.97 -4.70
N SER A 484 -19.85 18.62 -5.81
CA SER A 484 -19.98 18.04 -7.16
C SER A 484 -18.91 17.00 -7.48
N CYS A 485 -17.67 17.23 -7.03
CA CYS A 485 -16.54 16.35 -7.36
C CYS A 485 -16.45 15.10 -6.50
N LEU A 486 -17.01 15.10 -5.32
CA LEU A 486 -16.70 14.07 -4.34
C LEU A 486 -17.89 13.20 -3.96
N HIS A 487 -19.12 13.56 -4.35
CA HIS A 487 -20.33 12.98 -3.73
C HIS A 487 -20.17 12.94 -2.19
N GLN A 488 -19.49 13.93 -1.61
CA GLN A 488 -19.15 13.96 -0.19
C GLN A 488 -20.09 14.93 0.51
N GLU A 489 -21.29 14.48 0.72
CA GLU A 489 -22.26 15.17 1.55
C GLU A 489 -21.68 15.48 2.94
N GLU A 490 -20.88 14.57 3.48
CA GLU A 490 -20.29 14.64 4.82
C GLU A 490 -19.24 15.77 4.96
N LEU A 491 -18.35 15.97 3.96
CA LEU A 491 -17.39 17.07 3.97
C LEU A 491 -18.12 18.41 3.81
N THR A 492 -19.08 18.46 2.91
CA THR A 492 -19.94 19.63 2.70
C THR A 492 -20.69 19.97 3.99
N GLN A 493 -21.24 18.99 4.67
CA GLN A 493 -21.93 19.18 5.93
C GLN A 493 -20.98 19.64 7.04
N GLY A 494 -19.73 19.17 7.07
CA GLY A 494 -18.69 19.64 7.98
C GLY A 494 -18.37 21.12 7.81
N ILE A 495 -18.34 21.61 6.56
CA ILE A 495 -18.15 23.03 6.25
C ILE A 495 -19.39 23.84 6.67
N ILE A 496 -20.59 23.38 6.33
CA ILE A 496 -21.85 24.04 6.69
C ILE A 496 -22.00 24.15 8.22
N ASN A 497 -21.58 23.14 8.96
CA ASN A 497 -21.63 23.12 10.42
C ASN A 497 -20.47 23.91 11.09
N ASN A 498 -19.65 24.62 10.34
CA ASN A 498 -18.47 25.35 10.81
C ASN A 498 -17.43 24.47 11.56
N LEU A 499 -17.41 23.16 11.29
CA LEU A 499 -16.38 22.25 11.78
C LEU A 499 -15.11 22.34 10.93
N ILE A 500 -15.27 22.70 9.65
CA ILE A 500 -14.18 22.92 8.72
C ILE A 500 -14.28 24.33 8.16
N ASN A 501 -13.24 25.12 8.36
CA ASN A 501 -13.05 26.39 7.71
C ASN A 501 -12.21 26.22 6.46
N ILE A 502 -12.43 27.09 5.47
CA ILE A 502 -11.56 27.18 4.30
C ILE A 502 -10.58 28.32 4.55
N ALA A 503 -9.30 27.98 4.63
CA ALA A 503 -8.23 28.93 4.84
C ALA A 503 -7.39 29.09 3.57
N PHE A 504 -6.97 30.32 3.28
CA PHE A 504 -6.11 30.64 2.15
C PHE A 504 -4.76 31.14 2.63
N ILE A 505 -3.71 30.67 1.98
CA ILE A 505 -2.34 31.13 2.21
C ILE A 505 -1.95 31.97 1.00
N ASP A 506 -1.64 33.26 1.24
CA ASP A 506 -1.18 34.18 0.20
C ASP A 506 0.20 33.72 -0.33
N ASP A 507 0.31 33.76 -1.67
CA ASP A 507 1.49 33.49 -2.49
C ASP A 507 1.97 32.06 -2.64
N GLN A 508 2.07 31.71 -3.90
CA GLN A 508 2.65 30.51 -4.52
C GLN A 508 1.85 29.23 -4.28
N PRO A 509 1.67 28.39 -5.29
CA PRO A 509 1.05 27.11 -5.06
C PRO A 509 1.79 26.46 -3.88
N VAL A 510 1.05 26.04 -2.86
CA VAL A 510 1.59 25.24 -1.78
C VAL A 510 2.00 23.92 -2.44
N ASP A 511 3.12 23.96 -3.08
CA ASP A 511 3.79 22.76 -3.51
C ASP A 511 4.35 22.12 -2.24
N PHE A 512 3.61 21.17 -1.69
CA PHE A 512 4.13 20.31 -0.63
C PHE A 512 5.43 19.63 -1.02
N LEU A 513 5.79 19.70 -2.31
CA LEU A 513 7.04 19.23 -2.87
C LEU A 513 8.07 20.36 -3.05
N ALA A 514 7.70 21.65 -3.02
CA ALA A 514 8.68 22.75 -3.12
C ALA A 514 9.62 22.73 -1.91
N THR A 515 9.12 22.34 -0.76
CA THR A 515 9.93 22.07 0.43
C THR A 515 10.56 20.68 0.43
N ARG A 516 10.36 19.89 -0.64
CA ARG A 516 10.86 18.52 -0.73
C ARG A 516 12.37 18.43 -0.61
N SER A 517 13.10 19.37 -1.16
CA SER A 517 14.56 19.42 -1.02
C SER A 517 14.99 19.66 0.43
N GLU A 518 14.28 20.53 1.13
CA GLU A 518 14.51 20.79 2.55
C GLU A 518 14.10 19.57 3.40
N ILE A 519 12.91 19.01 3.15
CA ILE A 519 12.46 17.76 3.77
C ILE A 519 13.42 16.61 3.47
N LEU A 520 13.94 16.50 2.24
CA LEU A 520 14.93 15.50 1.85
C LEU A 520 16.23 15.65 2.64
N ASN A 521 16.72 16.88 2.83
CA ASN A 521 17.91 17.13 3.63
C ASN A 521 17.66 16.72 5.09
N LYS A 522 16.52 17.10 5.64
CA LYS A 522 16.11 16.74 7.01
C LYS A 522 15.99 15.22 7.20
N VAL A 523 15.47 14.50 6.18
CA VAL A 523 15.45 13.03 6.18
C VAL A 523 16.86 12.45 6.11
N ARG A 524 17.75 13.04 5.31
CA ARG A 524 19.18 12.60 5.22
C ARG A 524 19.92 12.82 6.53
N GLU A 525 19.63 13.89 7.22
CA GLU A 525 20.18 14.22 8.53
C GLU A 525 19.56 13.43 9.69
N GLY A 526 18.59 12.56 9.40
CA GLY A 526 17.88 11.75 10.41
C GLY A 526 16.94 12.57 11.30
N GLN A 527 16.56 13.77 10.87
CA GLN A 527 15.71 14.69 11.60
C GLN A 527 14.22 14.52 11.25
N ALA A 528 13.92 13.92 10.09
CA ALA A 528 12.56 13.56 9.69
C ALA A 528 12.52 12.13 9.12
N PRO A 529 11.41 11.40 9.22
CA PRO A 529 11.30 10.04 8.70
C PRO A 529 11.10 10.03 7.19
N LYS A 530 11.61 9.00 6.53
CA LYS A 530 11.42 8.79 5.08
C LYS A 530 9.95 8.68 4.67
N GLY A 531 9.07 8.28 5.59
CA GLY A 531 7.64 8.15 5.33
C GLY A 531 6.99 9.45 4.86
N ILE A 532 7.50 10.62 5.30
CA ILE A 532 7.01 11.93 4.88
C ILE A 532 7.27 12.21 3.39
N LEU A 533 8.22 11.50 2.77
CA LEU A 533 8.52 11.63 1.34
C LEU A 533 7.56 10.84 0.44
N LYS A 534 6.69 10.00 1.02
CA LYS A 534 5.63 9.36 0.27
C LYS A 534 4.63 10.43 -0.14
N LYS A 535 4.22 10.40 -1.41
CA LYS A 535 3.17 11.30 -1.93
C LYS A 535 1.80 10.86 -1.43
N TRP A 536 1.44 11.35 -0.25
CA TRP A 536 0.10 11.15 0.28
C TRP A 536 -0.85 12.25 -0.22
N PRO A 537 -2.10 11.92 -0.49
CA PRO A 537 -3.06 12.90 -0.96
C PRO A 537 -3.61 13.81 0.14
N LEU A 538 -3.40 13.44 1.40
CA LEU A 538 -3.92 14.19 2.55
C LEU A 538 -2.87 14.21 3.67
N TYR A 539 -2.64 15.39 4.21
CA TYR A 539 -1.88 15.61 5.44
C TYR A 539 -2.79 16.24 6.49
N VAL A 540 -2.81 15.65 7.67
CA VAL A 540 -3.56 16.13 8.84
C VAL A 540 -2.56 16.52 9.92
N ILE A 541 -2.66 17.76 10.39
CA ILE A 541 -1.72 18.37 11.32
C ILE A 541 -2.44 18.73 12.61
N ILE A 542 -1.94 18.22 13.71
CA ILE A 542 -2.58 18.33 15.02
C ILE A 542 -1.56 18.77 16.06
N PRO A 543 -1.89 19.73 16.95
CA PRO A 543 -1.06 20.05 18.10
C PRO A 543 -0.79 18.81 18.96
N LYS A 544 0.43 18.63 19.46
CA LYS A 544 0.81 17.47 20.27
C LYS A 544 -0.07 17.23 21.49
N ASN A 545 -0.55 18.33 22.08
CA ASN A 545 -1.41 18.25 23.26
C ASN A 545 -2.85 17.80 22.94
N ASP A 546 -3.18 17.68 21.65
CA ASP A 546 -4.52 17.33 21.16
C ASP A 546 -4.54 15.95 20.43
N GLU A 547 -3.53 15.11 20.61
CA GLU A 547 -3.44 13.77 19.99
C GLU A 547 -4.68 12.90 20.22
N ASN A 548 -5.34 13.05 21.35
CA ASN A 548 -6.57 12.30 21.68
C ASN A 548 -7.78 12.64 20.80
N THR A 549 -7.64 13.60 19.88
CA THR A 549 -8.74 14.02 18.99
C THR A 549 -8.95 13.08 17.81
N LEU A 550 -7.93 12.31 17.42
CA LEU A 550 -8.02 11.34 16.32
C LEU A 550 -8.30 9.91 16.78
N ILE A 551 -8.28 9.67 18.09
CA ILE A 551 -8.34 8.30 18.64
C ILE A 551 -9.58 8.16 19.52
#